data_57a67a9b5b37307753897aa0d078159b
#
_entry.id   57a67a9b5b37307753897aa0d078159b
#
_cell.length_a   1.000
_cell.length_b   1.000
_cell.length_c   1.000
_cell.angle_alpha   90.00
_cell.angle_beta   90.00
_cell.angle_gamma   90.00
#
_symmetry.space_group_name_H-M   'P 1'
#
loop_
_entity.id
_entity.type
_entity.pdbx_description
1 polymer ?
#
loop_
_entity_poly.entity_id
_entity_poly.type
_entity_poly.pdbx_seq_one_letter_code
_entity_poly.pdbx_strand_id
1 'polypeptide(L)'
;RFSPSKTSKAELGWAGIGQSTTYINPAHLLSIAGAIANGGEGYAPDRIKSTGTLSEIVGRLPSTMVRIKPDTAAKLNDLLRSNVKDKYGDWKFENLVMCGKTGTAQVDGAKSHSWFVGYSQREDLPLAVVCIAENAGYGSGVALSVSNKVMQHFLRAMT
;
A
#
# COMPACT_ATOMS: atom_id res chain seq x y z
N ARG A 1 -13.91 -3.83 4.15
CA ARG A 1 -15.11 -3.66 4.96
C ARG A 1 -14.72 -3.68 6.43
N PHE A 2 -15.07 -2.67 7.17
CA PHE A 2 -14.96 -2.61 8.62
C PHE A 2 -16.35 -2.92 9.20
N SER A 3 -16.45 -3.94 10.02
CA SER A 3 -17.72 -4.34 10.64
C SER A 3 -17.46 -4.69 12.12
N PRO A 4 -17.30 -3.68 12.98
CA PRO A 4 -17.14 -3.96 14.42
C PRO A 4 -18.45 -4.53 14.96
N SER A 5 -18.36 -5.57 15.79
CA SER A 5 -19.48 -5.98 16.60
C SER A 5 -19.82 -4.88 17.61
N LYS A 6 -21.10 -4.53 17.74
CA LYS A 6 -21.57 -3.53 18.70
C LYS A 6 -21.41 -3.97 20.17
N THR A 7 -21.07 -5.21 20.40
CA THR A 7 -21.13 -5.85 21.72
C THR A 7 -19.79 -6.15 22.37
N SER A 8 -18.68 -6.15 21.61
CA SER A 8 -17.38 -6.54 22.14
C SER A 8 -16.33 -5.42 22.02
N LYS A 9 -15.87 -4.93 23.20
CA LYS A 9 -14.72 -4.00 23.26
C LYS A 9 -13.43 -4.62 22.72
N ALA A 10 -13.28 -5.95 22.89
CA ALA A 10 -12.12 -6.68 22.39
C ALA A 10 -12.08 -6.69 20.87
N GLU A 11 -13.19 -6.96 20.17
CA GLU A 11 -13.28 -6.90 18.72
C GLU A 11 -13.00 -5.50 18.18
N LEU A 12 -13.49 -4.46 18.87
CA LEU A 12 -13.19 -3.08 18.49
C LEU A 12 -11.67 -2.79 18.60
N GLY A 13 -11.03 -3.29 19.65
CA GLY A 13 -9.57 -3.22 19.83
C GLY A 13 -8.82 -3.93 18.72
N TRP A 14 -9.23 -5.15 18.38
CA TRP A 14 -8.64 -5.91 17.27
C TRP A 14 -8.84 -5.23 15.91
N ALA A 15 -10.01 -4.69 15.67
CA ALA A 15 -10.30 -3.93 14.45
C ALA A 15 -9.44 -2.65 14.36
N GLY A 16 -9.15 -1.99 15.49
CA GLY A 16 -8.29 -0.81 15.56
C GLY A 16 -6.85 -1.05 15.11
N ILE A 17 -6.38 -2.29 15.18
CA ILE A 17 -5.05 -2.70 14.67
C ILE A 17 -5.13 -3.44 13.31
N GLY A 18 -6.30 -3.43 12.66
CA GLY A 18 -6.50 -4.05 11.35
C GLY A 18 -6.64 -5.58 11.38
N GLN A 19 -7.08 -6.15 12.50
CA GLN A 19 -7.29 -7.60 12.68
C GLN A 19 -8.79 -7.95 12.76
N SER A 20 -9.08 -9.24 12.98
CA SER A 20 -10.42 -9.79 13.15
C SER A 20 -11.31 -9.55 11.91
N THR A 21 -12.40 -8.82 12.05
CA THR A 21 -13.39 -8.56 11.00
C THR A 21 -13.02 -7.44 10.03
N THR A 22 -11.79 -6.93 10.10
CA THR A 22 -11.29 -5.91 9.20
C THR A 22 -10.76 -6.52 7.91
N TYR A 23 -11.44 -6.27 6.81
CA TYR A 23 -11.04 -6.74 5.47
C TYR A 23 -10.76 -5.54 4.56
N ILE A 24 -9.70 -5.63 3.80
CA ILE A 24 -9.35 -4.64 2.78
C ILE A 24 -8.99 -5.33 1.47
N ASN A 25 -9.46 -4.77 0.37
CA ASN A 25 -9.02 -5.19 -0.95
C ASN A 25 -7.61 -4.61 -1.22
N PRO A 26 -6.62 -5.41 -1.67
CA PRO A 26 -5.28 -4.91 -1.98
C PRO A 26 -5.27 -3.73 -2.96
N ALA A 27 -6.12 -3.76 -4.00
CA ALA A 27 -6.22 -2.65 -4.95
C ALA A 27 -6.71 -1.34 -4.29
N HIS A 28 -7.64 -1.44 -3.32
CA HIS A 28 -8.07 -0.28 -2.54
C HIS A 28 -6.95 0.24 -1.63
N LEU A 29 -6.18 -0.67 -1.00
CA LEU A 29 -5.02 -0.28 -0.19
C LEU A 29 -3.94 0.40 -1.05
N LEU A 30 -3.74 -0.07 -2.29
CA LEU A 30 -2.86 0.58 -3.27
C LEU A 30 -3.33 2.00 -3.59
N SER A 31 -4.64 2.21 -3.79
CA SER A 31 -5.21 3.56 -4.01
C SER A 31 -5.02 4.49 -2.82
N ILE A 32 -5.10 3.96 -1.58
CA ILE A 32 -4.80 4.74 -0.37
C ILE A 32 -3.32 5.14 -0.34
N ALA A 33 -2.41 4.22 -0.64
CA ALA A 33 -0.97 4.53 -0.71
C ALA A 33 -0.67 5.57 -1.79
N GLY A 34 -1.28 5.43 -2.97
CA GLY A 34 -1.21 6.42 -4.03
C GLY A 34 -1.76 7.78 -3.62
N ALA A 35 -2.87 7.82 -2.87
CA ALA A 35 -3.42 9.07 -2.35
C ALA A 35 -2.46 9.78 -1.40
N ILE A 36 -1.79 9.05 -0.51
CA ILE A 36 -0.80 9.63 0.41
C ILE A 36 0.39 10.18 -0.39
N ALA A 37 0.90 9.41 -1.35
CA ALA A 37 2.01 9.81 -2.22
C ALA A 37 1.67 11.05 -3.06
N ASN A 38 0.42 11.21 -3.46
CA ASN A 38 -0.07 12.26 -4.36
C ASN A 38 -0.78 13.41 -3.61
N GLY A 39 -0.37 13.70 -2.38
CA GLY A 39 -0.87 14.85 -1.64
C GLY A 39 -2.34 14.79 -1.22
N GLY A 40 -2.97 13.62 -1.29
CA GLY A 40 -4.33 13.39 -0.80
C GLY A 40 -5.32 12.84 -1.82
N GLU A 41 -4.98 12.75 -3.09
CA GLU A 41 -5.86 12.22 -4.14
C GLU A 41 -5.39 10.87 -4.67
N GLY A 42 -6.20 9.83 -4.48
CA GLY A 42 -5.99 8.47 -4.97
C GLY A 42 -7.03 8.08 -6.01
N TYR A 43 -6.57 7.45 -7.06
CA TYR A 43 -7.38 7.05 -8.20
C TYR A 43 -7.71 5.56 -8.17
N ALA A 44 -8.82 5.19 -8.80
CA ALA A 44 -9.16 3.79 -8.99
C ALA A 44 -8.11 3.12 -9.90
N PRO A 45 -7.60 1.94 -9.52
CA PRO A 45 -6.66 1.23 -10.38
C PRO A 45 -7.35 0.78 -11.67
N ASP A 46 -6.76 1.11 -12.82
CA ASP A 46 -7.16 0.59 -14.12
C ASP A 46 -6.15 -0.49 -14.57
N ARG A 47 -6.67 -1.60 -15.06
CA ARG A 47 -5.88 -2.75 -15.55
C ARG A 47 -5.73 -2.79 -17.06
N ILE A 48 -6.43 -1.91 -17.78
CA ILE A 48 -6.49 -1.94 -19.23
C ILE A 48 -5.78 -0.71 -19.80
N LYS A 49 -4.69 -0.93 -20.52
CA LYS A 49 -4.08 0.12 -21.32
C LYS A 49 -5.01 0.40 -22.51
N SER A 50 -5.44 1.64 -22.69
CA SER A 50 -6.26 2.02 -23.84
C SER A 50 -5.50 1.76 -25.14
N THR A 51 -6.17 1.11 -26.09
CA THR A 51 -5.57 0.76 -27.39
C THR A 51 -6.09 1.63 -28.53
N GLY A 52 -6.87 2.71 -28.21
CA GLY A 52 -7.30 3.18 -29.40
C GLY A 52 -8.04 4.47 -29.68
N THR A 53 -9.29 4.53 -29.50
CA THR A 53 -10.09 5.65 -29.99
C THR A 53 -10.25 6.77 -28.96
N LEU A 54 -10.41 8.00 -29.44
CA LEU A 54 -10.58 9.18 -28.59
C LEU A 54 -11.73 9.02 -27.58
N SER A 55 -12.81 8.34 -27.95
CA SER A 55 -13.95 8.04 -27.09
C SER A 55 -13.60 7.06 -25.96
N GLU A 56 -12.70 6.12 -26.20
CA GLU A 56 -12.21 5.19 -25.17
C GLU A 56 -11.26 5.88 -24.20
N ILE A 57 -10.47 6.84 -24.67
CA ILE A 57 -9.57 7.65 -23.84
C ILE A 57 -10.38 8.57 -22.92
N VAL A 58 -11.38 9.26 -23.45
CA VAL A 58 -12.24 10.20 -22.69
C VAL A 58 -13.13 9.45 -21.68
N GLY A 59 -13.62 8.25 -22.01
CA GLY A 59 -14.42 7.41 -21.09
C GLY A 59 -13.62 6.78 -19.95
N ARG A 60 -12.29 6.92 -19.96
CA ARG A 60 -11.36 6.33 -18.97
C ARG A 60 -10.56 7.37 -18.18
N LEU A 61 -11.11 8.55 -18.02
CA LEU A 61 -10.50 9.52 -17.10
C LEU A 61 -10.42 8.87 -15.70
N PRO A 62 -9.25 8.95 -15.02
CA PRO A 62 -9.08 8.36 -13.71
C PRO A 62 -10.12 8.91 -12.76
N SER A 63 -10.96 8.03 -12.20
CA SER A 63 -11.93 8.42 -11.18
C SER A 63 -11.26 8.47 -9.82
N THR A 64 -11.44 9.56 -9.10
CA THR A 64 -10.97 9.69 -7.72
C THR A 64 -11.71 8.66 -6.84
N MET A 65 -10.95 7.75 -6.23
CA MET A 65 -11.46 6.71 -5.35
C MET A 65 -11.24 7.03 -3.88
N VAL A 66 -10.15 7.73 -3.57
CA VAL A 66 -9.74 8.07 -2.20
C VAL A 66 -9.43 9.55 -2.12
N ARG A 67 -9.96 10.21 -1.08
CA ARG A 67 -9.58 11.59 -0.75
C ARG A 67 -9.14 11.68 0.70
N ILE A 68 -7.96 12.25 0.92
CA ILE A 68 -7.35 12.51 2.22
C ILE A 68 -7.03 14.01 2.26
N LYS A 69 -7.22 14.64 3.40
CA LYS A 69 -6.82 16.05 3.55
C LYS A 69 -5.31 16.20 3.31
N PRO A 70 -4.83 17.21 2.57
CA PRO A 70 -3.41 17.39 2.26
C PRO A 70 -2.50 17.34 3.49
N ASP A 71 -2.85 18.02 4.57
CA ASP A 71 -2.08 18.01 5.83
C ASP A 71 -2.02 16.60 6.45
N THR A 72 -3.07 15.81 6.30
CA THR A 72 -3.11 14.43 6.77
C THR A 72 -2.24 13.54 5.89
N ALA A 73 -2.29 13.73 4.58
CA ALA A 73 -1.45 13.01 3.64
C ALA A 73 0.04 13.30 3.90
N ALA A 74 0.41 14.56 4.12
CA ALA A 74 1.78 14.95 4.46
C ALA A 74 2.26 14.28 5.75
N LYS A 75 1.47 14.30 6.82
CA LYS A 75 1.81 13.63 8.08
C LYS A 75 1.97 12.12 7.92
N LEU A 76 1.08 11.47 7.16
CA LEU A 76 1.17 10.04 6.87
C LEU A 76 2.41 9.71 6.04
N ASN A 77 2.74 10.57 5.07
CA ASN A 77 3.96 10.44 4.27
C ASN A 77 5.21 10.44 5.16
N ASP A 78 5.34 11.39 6.08
CA ASP A 78 6.46 11.50 7.01
C ASP A 78 6.56 10.26 7.93
N LEU A 79 5.43 9.80 8.45
CA LEU A 79 5.37 8.59 9.27
C LEU A 79 5.77 7.33 8.50
N LEU A 80 5.30 7.18 7.26
CA LEU A 80 5.64 6.03 6.42
C LEU A 80 7.11 6.06 5.97
N ARG A 81 7.65 7.27 5.76
CA ARG A 81 9.08 7.46 5.44
C ARG A 81 9.97 7.12 6.63
N SER A 82 9.67 7.67 7.80
CA SER A 82 10.38 7.37 9.05
C SER A 82 10.34 5.86 9.37
N ASN A 83 9.19 5.22 9.14
CA ASN A 83 9.04 3.80 9.36
C ASN A 83 9.99 2.94 8.51
N VAL A 84 10.20 3.31 7.24
CA VAL A 84 11.19 2.63 6.39
C VAL A 84 12.61 2.95 6.85
N LYS A 85 12.91 4.23 7.05
CA LYS A 85 14.24 4.69 7.42
C LYS A 85 14.70 4.10 8.76
N ASP A 86 13.85 4.16 9.78
CA ASP A 86 14.25 3.91 11.17
C ASP A 86 13.98 2.46 11.61
N LYS A 87 13.02 1.76 10.97
CA LYS A 87 12.60 0.42 11.39
C LYS A 87 12.98 -0.68 10.42
N TYR A 88 12.81 -0.46 9.11
CA TYR A 88 13.11 -1.50 8.12
C TYR A 88 14.53 -1.40 7.57
N GLY A 89 15.09 -0.19 7.55
CA GLY A 89 16.40 0.16 7.00
C GLY A 89 16.34 0.55 5.52
N ASP A 90 16.77 1.78 5.23
CA ASP A 90 16.83 2.31 3.86
C ASP A 90 17.73 1.48 2.93
N TRP A 91 18.76 0.87 3.50
CA TRP A 91 19.68 -0.01 2.75
C TRP A 91 18.98 -1.20 2.08
N LYS A 92 17.80 -1.60 2.57
CA LYS A 92 16.99 -2.64 1.91
C LYS A 92 16.31 -2.14 0.65
N PHE A 93 16.10 -0.83 0.55
CA PHE A 93 15.39 -0.18 -0.54
C PHE A 93 16.32 0.83 -1.25
N GLU A 94 17.50 0.36 -1.60
CA GLU A 94 18.56 1.17 -2.17
C GLU A 94 18.07 2.03 -3.33
N ASN A 95 18.33 3.33 -3.27
CA ASN A 95 17.95 4.34 -4.28
C ASN A 95 16.44 4.49 -4.55
N LEU A 96 15.56 3.93 -3.72
CA LEU A 96 14.11 4.02 -3.94
C LEU A 96 13.43 5.14 -3.15
N VAL A 97 14.04 5.64 -2.07
CA VAL A 97 13.42 6.59 -1.13
C VAL A 97 12.01 6.12 -0.72
N MET A 98 11.92 4.89 -0.24
CA MET A 98 10.64 4.24 0.03
C MET A 98 9.95 4.80 1.27
N CYS A 99 8.64 4.97 1.15
CA CYS A 99 7.68 5.07 2.23
C CYS A 99 6.90 3.77 2.33
N GLY A 100 6.59 3.28 3.52
CA GLY A 100 5.81 2.05 3.58
C GLY A 100 5.53 1.52 4.98
N LYS A 101 4.65 0.50 5.00
CA LYS A 101 4.24 -0.21 6.21
C LYS A 101 4.09 -1.70 5.94
N THR A 102 4.66 -2.50 6.83
CA THR A 102 4.39 -3.95 6.88
C THR A 102 3.11 -4.22 7.64
N GLY A 103 2.45 -5.31 7.32
CA GLY A 103 1.32 -5.85 8.06
C GLY A 103 1.51 -7.35 8.28
N THR A 104 0.97 -7.84 9.39
CA THR A 104 0.94 -9.26 9.71
C THR A 104 -0.50 -9.59 10.09
N ALA A 105 -1.22 -10.27 9.20
CA ALA A 105 -2.60 -10.67 9.45
C ALA A 105 -2.62 -12.10 9.99
N GLN A 106 -3.06 -12.26 11.22
CA GLN A 106 -3.16 -13.56 11.86
C GLN A 106 -4.26 -14.41 11.22
N VAL A 107 -3.99 -15.71 11.13
CA VAL A 107 -4.90 -16.72 10.59
C VAL A 107 -4.96 -17.87 11.58
N ASP A 108 -6.17 -18.27 11.97
CA ASP A 108 -6.37 -19.39 12.90
C ASP A 108 -5.87 -20.69 12.25
N GLY A 109 -5.03 -21.42 12.98
CA GLY A 109 -4.50 -22.70 12.54
C GLY A 109 -3.46 -22.66 11.41
N ALA A 110 -3.02 -21.48 10.99
CA ALA A 110 -2.04 -21.32 9.91
C ALA A 110 -1.01 -20.22 10.23
N LYS A 111 0.03 -20.13 9.39
CA LYS A 111 0.95 -18.97 9.45
C LYS A 111 0.21 -17.72 9.04
N SER A 112 0.56 -16.59 9.65
CA SER A 112 0.02 -15.28 9.31
C SER A 112 0.25 -14.91 7.83
N HIS A 113 -0.61 -14.07 7.27
CA HIS A 113 -0.34 -13.44 5.97
C HIS A 113 0.64 -12.30 6.14
N SER A 114 1.65 -12.27 5.30
CA SER A 114 2.65 -11.20 5.23
C SER A 114 2.15 -10.11 4.28
N TRP A 115 2.11 -8.86 4.74
CA TRP A 115 1.69 -7.70 3.97
C TRP A 115 2.77 -6.64 3.91
N PHE A 116 2.86 -5.97 2.78
CA PHE A 116 3.59 -4.71 2.63
C PHE A 116 2.82 -3.78 1.70
N VAL A 117 2.76 -2.52 2.07
CA VAL A 117 2.27 -1.43 1.22
C VAL A 117 3.26 -0.28 1.28
N GLY A 118 3.54 0.32 0.15
CA GLY A 118 4.48 1.44 0.10
C GLY A 118 4.53 2.09 -1.28
N TYR A 119 5.34 3.14 -1.37
CA TYR A 119 5.57 3.90 -2.60
C TYR A 119 6.94 4.57 -2.56
N SER A 120 7.46 4.89 -3.73
CA SER A 120 8.66 5.71 -3.87
C SER A 120 8.31 7.20 -3.79
N GLN A 121 9.17 7.99 -3.12
CA GLN A 121 9.09 9.46 -3.14
C GLN A 121 9.89 10.07 -4.30
N ARG A 122 10.52 9.26 -5.14
CA ARG A 122 11.26 9.77 -6.29
C ARG A 122 10.28 10.26 -7.35
N GLU A 123 10.51 11.46 -7.86
CA GLU A 123 9.70 12.05 -8.95
C GLU A 123 9.85 11.26 -10.25
N ASP A 124 11.03 10.73 -10.53
CA ASP A 124 11.33 9.90 -11.70
C ASP A 124 10.86 8.44 -11.55
N LEU A 125 10.40 8.02 -10.38
CA LEU A 125 9.85 6.69 -10.14
C LEU A 125 8.54 6.77 -9.33
N PRO A 126 7.46 7.34 -9.88
CA PRO A 126 6.19 7.54 -9.17
C PRO A 126 5.38 6.23 -9.06
N LEU A 127 5.92 5.27 -8.34
CA LEU A 127 5.32 3.93 -8.20
C LEU A 127 4.89 3.67 -6.76
N ALA A 128 3.71 3.07 -6.63
CA ALA A 128 3.23 2.46 -5.39
C ALA A 128 3.15 0.93 -5.56
N VAL A 129 3.32 0.21 -4.47
CA VAL A 129 3.29 -1.25 -4.42
C VAL A 129 2.47 -1.73 -3.23
N VAL A 130 1.68 -2.77 -3.45
CA VAL A 130 1.08 -3.59 -2.40
C VAL A 130 1.40 -5.04 -2.66
N CYS A 131 1.80 -5.76 -1.63
CA CYS A 131 2.08 -7.17 -1.69
C CYS A 131 1.40 -7.88 -0.52
N ILE A 132 0.72 -8.97 -0.83
CA ILE A 132 0.27 -9.97 0.14
C ILE A 132 0.90 -11.30 -0.20
N ALA A 133 1.45 -11.97 0.81
CA ALA A 133 1.90 -13.35 0.71
C ALA A 133 1.16 -14.16 1.77
N GLU A 134 0.24 -15.00 1.31
CA GLU A 134 -0.60 -15.81 2.19
C GLU A 134 0.23 -16.88 2.92
N ASN A 135 -0.05 -17.07 4.21
CA ASN A 135 0.60 -18.06 5.08
C ASN A 135 2.14 -17.98 5.08
N ALA A 136 2.69 -16.79 4.83
CA ALA A 136 4.13 -16.55 4.70
C ALA A 136 4.81 -15.97 5.95
N GLY A 137 4.06 -15.80 7.05
CA GLY A 137 4.57 -15.31 8.31
C GLY A 137 4.53 -13.79 8.44
N TYR A 138 5.61 -13.20 8.97
CA TYR A 138 5.64 -11.77 9.30
C TYR A 138 5.75 -10.87 8.06
N GLY A 139 5.12 -9.69 8.14
CA GLY A 139 5.12 -8.68 7.06
C GLY A 139 6.50 -8.16 6.68
N SER A 140 7.44 -8.10 7.63
CA SER A 140 8.84 -7.71 7.37
C SER A 140 9.66 -8.77 6.63
N GLY A 141 9.09 -9.94 6.37
CA GLY A 141 9.73 -11.05 5.64
C GLY A 141 9.40 -11.01 4.14
N VAL A 142 8.52 -11.92 3.72
CA VAL A 142 8.27 -12.20 2.29
C VAL A 142 7.69 -11.01 1.55
N ALA A 143 6.61 -10.39 2.06
CA ALA A 143 5.93 -9.30 1.35
C ALA A 143 6.84 -8.08 1.15
N LEU A 144 7.63 -7.70 2.15
CA LEU A 144 8.61 -6.61 2.03
C LEU A 144 9.69 -6.95 1.00
N SER A 145 10.24 -8.16 1.05
CA SER A 145 11.28 -8.61 0.12
C SER A 145 10.80 -8.63 -1.34
N VAL A 146 9.60 -9.15 -1.57
CA VAL A 146 8.98 -9.18 -2.91
C VAL A 146 8.74 -7.76 -3.41
N SER A 147 8.15 -6.89 -2.58
CA SER A 147 7.91 -5.48 -2.93
C SER A 147 9.19 -4.76 -3.30
N ASN A 148 10.28 -4.97 -2.53
CA ASN A 148 11.57 -4.39 -2.87
C ASN A 148 12.08 -4.89 -4.23
N LYS A 149 12.04 -6.19 -4.49
CA LYS A 149 12.49 -6.76 -5.78
C LYS A 149 11.71 -6.19 -6.97
N VAL A 150 10.40 -6.01 -6.82
CA VAL A 150 9.55 -5.40 -7.85
C VAL A 150 9.95 -3.95 -8.09
N MET A 151 10.07 -3.15 -7.04
CA MET A 151 10.46 -1.74 -7.14
C MET A 151 11.87 -1.56 -7.73
N GLN A 152 12.83 -2.41 -7.34
CA GLN A 152 14.18 -2.43 -7.90
C GLN A 152 14.21 -2.82 -9.38
N HIS A 153 13.30 -3.70 -9.81
CA HIS A 153 13.17 -4.06 -11.22
C HIS A 153 12.77 -2.85 -12.06
N PHE A 154 11.76 -2.09 -11.62
CA PHE A 154 11.33 -0.87 -12.32
C PHE A 154 12.40 0.21 -12.29
N LEU A 155 13.10 0.40 -11.17
CA LEU A 155 14.20 1.36 -11.09
C LEU A 155 15.28 1.06 -12.15
N ARG A 156 15.69 -0.21 -12.27
CA ARG A 156 16.69 -0.64 -13.28
C ARG A 156 16.19 -0.53 -14.73
N ALA A 157 14.89 -0.64 -14.96
CA ALA A 157 14.33 -0.51 -16.29
C ALA A 157 14.24 0.94 -16.76
N MET A 158 14.47 1.92 -15.86
CA MET A 158 14.46 3.35 -16.15
C MET A 158 15.87 3.94 -16.33
N THR A 159 16.90 3.20 -15.91
CA THR A 159 18.33 3.53 -16.08
C THR A 159 18.90 2.82 -17.31
#